data_e3019311ffc0cf6c4ad241d9330fac8a
#
_entry.id   e3019311ffc0cf6c4ad241d9330fac8a
#
_cell.length_a   1.000
_cell.length_b   1.000
_cell.length_c   1.000
_cell.angle_alpha   90.00
_cell.angle_beta   90.00
_cell.angle_gamma   90.00
#
_symmetry.space_group_name_H-M   'P 1'
#
loop_
_entity.id
_entity.type
_entity.pdbx_description
1 polymer ?
#
loop_
_entity_poly.entity_id
_entity_poly.type
_entity_poly.pdbx_seq_one_letter_code
_entity_poly.pdbx_strand_id
1 'polypeptide(L)'
;MMFSVFAIAGCTPTTLNKEWSYKTSDNELAIGAYIYSLNAAYSQAESFAKKLDDYDSTSDKWLDEKIKDDDGNEQVAREWIKDQAKKMCLSYLVVDEQLKKENVNIGQATLDSATSQAETYWNVGPYASQGYVMPMKKQYEKYGVSLDSFAYCTTLYNTKYEALFKAVYGKGGSKEVSDADLTKYFKENYTDYSYLPVNLYTSTKDEAGSSKNVAMSDKEIKKVEDQLNGYKNDLNKGGSFDDVIASYKKSSGSEKDSSVSNVEVLDKSSIGKELKEAIGKLKTGKAETLKVGSGDSAIYYLVYKKDINKDVDSYIGNESNRAGVLASMKSDEFSKYIDGLAEKLKYEENTSVIDKYKPELFFVAVEPTTAASTTTASDKSSK
;
A
#
# COMPACT_ATOMS: atom_id res chain seq x y z
N MET A 1 6.20 46.98 14.13
CA MET A 1 6.07 45.79 13.28
C MET A 1 5.00 44.89 13.94
N MET A 2 3.85 44.84 13.32
CA MET A 2 2.70 44.12 13.83
C MET A 2 2.81 42.68 13.32
N PHE A 3 3.07 41.70 14.20
CA PHE A 3 3.01 40.29 13.86
C PHE A 3 1.56 39.90 13.74
N SER A 4 1.10 39.70 12.52
CA SER A 4 -0.19 39.06 12.26
C SER A 4 -0.05 37.59 12.59
N VAL A 5 -0.61 37.16 13.70
CA VAL A 5 -0.86 35.76 14.03
C VAL A 5 -1.90 35.27 13.03
N PHE A 6 -1.49 34.53 12.00
CA PHE A 6 -2.41 33.75 11.19
C PHE A 6 -2.93 32.60 12.07
N ALA A 7 -4.07 32.85 12.71
CA ALA A 7 -4.89 31.77 13.22
C ALA A 7 -5.28 30.91 12.00
N ILE A 8 -4.81 29.67 11.95
CA ILE A 8 -5.34 28.67 11.06
C ILE A 8 -6.79 28.48 11.51
N ALA A 9 -7.72 29.08 10.75
CA ALA A 9 -9.13 28.85 10.94
C ALA A 9 -9.38 27.38 10.61
N GLY A 10 -9.22 26.51 11.63
CA GLY A 10 -9.70 25.15 11.57
C GLY A 10 -11.19 25.19 11.30
N CYS A 11 -11.66 24.45 10.32
CA CYS A 11 -13.07 24.18 10.12
C CYS A 11 -13.70 23.83 11.45
N THR A 12 -14.74 24.55 11.84
CA THR A 12 -15.47 24.32 13.09
C THR A 12 -16.04 22.91 13.07
N PRO A 13 -15.65 22.03 14.04
CA PRO A 13 -16.16 20.68 14.07
C PRO A 13 -17.67 20.69 14.30
N THR A 14 -18.40 20.01 13.44
CA THR A 14 -19.79 19.65 13.74
C THR A 14 -19.79 18.78 15.00
N THR A 15 -20.42 19.24 16.02
CA THR A 15 -20.87 18.79 17.34
C THR A 15 -20.55 17.37 17.88
N LEU A 16 -19.79 16.53 17.22
CA LEU A 16 -19.36 15.21 17.68
C LEU A 16 -17.98 15.31 18.33
N ASN A 17 -17.94 15.21 19.65
CA ASN A 17 -16.77 15.16 20.53
C ASN A 17 -15.80 16.36 20.42
N LYS A 18 -16.11 17.41 21.18
CA LYS A 18 -15.18 18.52 21.49
C LYS A 18 -14.09 18.15 22.50
N GLU A 19 -14.02 16.89 22.93
CA GLU A 19 -13.03 16.43 23.90
C GLU A 19 -11.69 16.18 23.18
N TRP A 20 -10.60 16.49 23.86
CA TRP A 20 -9.25 16.24 23.39
C TRP A 20 -8.69 14.94 24.00
N SER A 21 -7.74 14.33 23.33
CA SER A 21 -7.02 13.12 23.77
C SER A 21 -5.61 13.41 24.25
N TYR A 22 -4.82 14.03 23.42
CA TYR A 22 -3.44 14.46 23.70
C TYR A 22 -3.28 15.92 23.31
N LYS A 23 -2.42 16.63 24.03
CA LYS A 23 -2.05 17.99 23.65
C LYS A 23 -0.61 18.31 24.00
N THR A 24 -0.01 19.20 23.23
CA THR A 24 1.25 19.86 23.55
C THR A 24 0.98 21.32 23.90
N SER A 25 2.03 22.13 24.10
CA SER A 25 1.86 23.58 24.30
C SER A 25 1.16 24.26 23.12
N ASP A 26 1.31 23.73 21.90
CA ASP A 26 0.92 24.38 20.65
C ASP A 26 -0.19 23.70 19.87
N ASN A 27 -0.45 22.43 20.16
CA ASN A 27 -1.39 21.62 19.39
C ASN A 27 -2.26 20.77 20.33
N GLU A 28 -3.52 20.61 19.94
CA GLU A 28 -4.49 19.78 20.63
C GLU A 28 -5.07 18.74 19.65
N LEU A 29 -5.06 17.48 20.04
CA LEU A 29 -5.59 16.39 19.25
C LEU A 29 -6.98 16.00 19.73
N ALA A 30 -7.98 16.09 18.85
CA ALA A 30 -9.35 15.69 19.15
C ALA A 30 -9.44 14.19 19.50
N ILE A 31 -10.39 13.83 20.37
CA ILE A 31 -10.61 12.43 20.75
C ILE A 31 -10.93 11.53 19.56
N GLY A 32 -11.58 12.06 18.52
CA GLY A 32 -11.85 11.32 17.28
C GLY A 32 -10.59 10.80 16.58
N ALA A 33 -9.47 11.51 16.71
CA ALA A 33 -8.18 11.02 16.18
C ALA A 33 -7.65 9.83 16.99
N TYR A 34 -7.79 9.84 18.32
CA TYR A 34 -7.46 8.68 19.15
C TYR A 34 -8.34 7.48 18.81
N ILE A 35 -9.66 7.67 18.67
CA ILE A 35 -10.60 6.59 18.32
C ILE A 35 -10.22 5.99 16.95
N TYR A 36 -9.87 6.83 15.96
CA TYR A 36 -9.40 6.38 14.65
C TYR A 36 -8.12 5.54 14.79
N SER A 37 -7.14 6.03 15.55
CA SER A 37 -5.87 5.35 15.78
C SER A 37 -6.06 4.03 16.53
N LEU A 38 -6.97 3.99 17.51
CA LEU A 38 -7.33 2.79 18.25
C LEU A 38 -7.96 1.73 17.34
N ASN A 39 -8.83 2.13 16.42
CA ASN A 39 -9.41 1.24 15.42
C ASN A 39 -8.36 0.68 14.44
N ALA A 40 -7.44 1.52 13.97
CA ALA A 40 -6.36 1.09 13.10
C ALA A 40 -5.44 0.08 13.81
N ALA A 41 -5.05 0.37 15.05
CA ALA A 41 -4.24 -0.53 15.88
C ALA A 41 -4.98 -1.85 16.19
N TYR A 42 -6.30 -1.78 16.46
CA TYR A 42 -7.13 -2.97 16.63
C TYR A 42 -7.09 -3.88 15.40
N SER A 43 -7.31 -3.32 14.21
CA SER A 43 -7.29 -4.10 12.96
C SER A 43 -5.93 -4.76 12.70
N GLN A 44 -4.84 -4.07 13.05
CA GLN A 44 -3.50 -4.62 12.93
C GLN A 44 -3.25 -5.75 13.95
N ALA A 45 -3.62 -5.54 15.22
CA ALA A 45 -3.51 -6.56 16.27
C ALA A 45 -4.33 -7.81 15.94
N GLU A 46 -5.54 -7.64 15.40
CA GLU A 46 -6.35 -8.78 14.96
C GLU A 46 -5.66 -9.58 13.86
N SER A 47 -4.92 -8.92 12.95
CA SER A 47 -4.15 -9.63 11.91
C SER A 47 -3.03 -10.48 12.50
N PHE A 48 -2.45 -10.06 13.62
CA PHE A 48 -1.47 -10.86 14.37
C PHE A 48 -2.16 -11.99 15.16
N ALA A 49 -3.29 -11.67 15.81
CA ALA A 49 -4.06 -12.66 16.57
C ALA A 49 -4.56 -13.82 15.69
N LYS A 50 -4.92 -13.56 14.44
CA LYS A 50 -5.29 -14.61 13.45
C LYS A 50 -4.19 -15.63 13.17
N LYS A 51 -2.96 -15.40 13.63
CA LYS A 51 -1.85 -16.35 13.54
C LYS A 51 -1.74 -17.26 14.77
N LEU A 52 -2.54 -17.01 15.81
CA LEU A 52 -2.61 -17.86 17.01
C LEU A 52 -3.42 -19.14 16.71
N ASP A 53 -2.99 -20.25 17.27
CA ASP A 53 -3.62 -21.57 17.04
C ASP A 53 -5.08 -21.64 17.57
N ASP A 54 -5.40 -20.86 18.61
CA ASP A 54 -6.68 -20.81 19.30
C ASP A 54 -7.50 -19.54 18.99
N TYR A 55 -7.15 -18.80 17.92
CA TYR A 55 -7.92 -17.64 17.51
C TYR A 55 -9.35 -17.99 17.15
N ASP A 56 -10.32 -17.33 17.81
CA ASP A 56 -11.75 -17.47 17.58
C ASP A 56 -12.36 -16.12 17.17
N SER A 57 -12.83 -16.02 15.93
CA SER A 57 -13.46 -14.81 15.39
C SER A 57 -14.83 -14.49 16.01
N THR A 58 -15.41 -15.40 16.78
CA THR A 58 -16.70 -15.21 17.48
C THR A 58 -16.54 -14.70 18.90
N SER A 59 -15.29 -14.57 19.38
CA SER A 59 -14.95 -14.15 20.74
C SER A 59 -13.88 -13.09 20.76
N ASP A 60 -14.01 -12.12 21.68
CA ASP A 60 -13.01 -11.08 21.95
C ASP A 60 -11.88 -11.51 22.90
N LYS A 61 -11.85 -12.79 23.32
CA LYS A 61 -10.83 -13.32 24.23
C LYS A 61 -9.39 -13.13 23.75
N TRP A 62 -9.19 -13.13 22.43
CA TRP A 62 -7.87 -12.88 21.87
C TRP A 62 -7.27 -11.51 22.27
N LEU A 63 -8.11 -10.57 22.71
CA LEU A 63 -7.63 -9.29 23.24
C LEU A 63 -6.81 -9.46 24.54
N ASP A 64 -7.00 -10.53 25.27
CA ASP A 64 -6.27 -10.85 26.50
C ASP A 64 -5.10 -11.82 26.27
N GLU A 65 -4.93 -12.29 25.01
CA GLU A 65 -3.83 -13.17 24.62
C GLU A 65 -2.61 -12.35 24.15
N LYS A 66 -1.43 -12.98 24.21
CA LYS A 66 -0.21 -12.38 23.67
C LYS A 66 -0.17 -12.52 22.15
N ILE A 67 -0.05 -11.41 21.47
CA ILE A 67 0.25 -11.37 20.05
C ILE A 67 1.73 -11.10 19.81
N LYS A 68 2.23 -11.48 18.65
CA LYS A 68 3.58 -11.21 18.19
C LYS A 68 3.53 -10.28 17.01
N ASP A 69 4.15 -9.10 17.12
CA ASP A 69 4.22 -8.13 16.05
C ASP A 69 5.25 -8.51 14.96
N ASP A 70 5.33 -7.70 13.90
CA ASP A 70 6.24 -7.97 12.78
C ASP A 70 7.74 -7.81 13.17
N ASP A 71 8.03 -7.09 14.25
CA ASP A 71 9.38 -6.94 14.81
C ASP A 71 9.73 -8.11 15.75
N GLY A 72 8.77 -8.99 16.03
CA GLY A 72 8.94 -10.15 16.89
C GLY A 72 8.71 -9.89 18.37
N ASN A 73 8.21 -8.69 18.77
CA ASN A 73 7.88 -8.39 20.15
C ASN A 73 6.56 -9.05 20.52
N GLU A 74 6.49 -9.55 21.78
CA GLU A 74 5.30 -10.18 22.33
C GLU A 74 4.67 -9.29 23.40
N GLN A 75 3.38 -9.00 23.25
CA GLN A 75 2.60 -8.20 24.20
C GLN A 75 1.14 -8.66 24.20
N VAL A 76 0.43 -8.46 25.32
CA VAL A 76 -1.03 -8.67 25.38
C VAL A 76 -1.70 -7.75 24.36
N ALA A 77 -2.57 -8.30 23.52
CA ALA A 77 -3.15 -7.59 22.39
C ALA A 77 -3.81 -6.27 22.77
N ARG A 78 -4.57 -6.26 23.86
CA ARG A 78 -5.24 -5.08 24.42
C ARG A 78 -4.26 -3.94 24.74
N GLU A 79 -3.14 -4.23 25.36
CA GLU A 79 -2.12 -3.23 25.71
C GLU A 79 -1.36 -2.77 24.47
N TRP A 80 -1.01 -3.72 23.59
CA TRP A 80 -0.38 -3.39 22.30
C TRP A 80 -1.22 -2.40 21.48
N ILE A 81 -2.56 -2.63 21.41
CA ILE A 81 -3.49 -1.75 20.69
C ILE A 81 -3.47 -0.32 21.26
N LYS A 82 -3.51 -0.17 22.57
CA LYS A 82 -3.46 1.14 23.22
C LYS A 82 -2.14 1.86 22.98
N ASP A 83 -1.03 1.13 23.12
CA ASP A 83 0.32 1.67 22.91
C ASP A 83 0.51 2.12 21.46
N GLN A 84 0.06 1.34 20.47
CA GLN A 84 0.11 1.73 19.07
C GLN A 84 -0.79 2.93 18.75
N ALA A 85 -2.00 2.98 19.31
CA ALA A 85 -2.89 4.13 19.15
C ALA A 85 -2.26 5.41 19.70
N LYS A 86 -1.65 5.33 20.90
CA LYS A 86 -0.90 6.42 21.50
C LYS A 86 0.27 6.85 20.62
N LYS A 87 1.09 5.90 20.15
CA LYS A 87 2.23 6.17 19.26
C LYS A 87 1.78 6.91 18.01
N MET A 88 0.70 6.48 17.36
CA MET A 88 0.12 7.17 16.19
C MET A 88 -0.30 8.60 16.53
N CYS A 89 -1.00 8.82 17.65
CA CYS A 89 -1.42 10.14 18.11
C CYS A 89 -0.23 11.08 18.35
N LEU A 90 0.81 10.59 19.00
CA LEU A 90 2.03 11.38 19.24
C LEU A 90 2.76 11.69 17.94
N SER A 91 2.77 10.78 16.96
CA SER A 91 3.35 11.02 15.64
C SER A 91 2.61 12.14 14.89
N TYR A 92 1.27 12.23 15.00
CA TYR A 92 0.51 13.35 14.43
C TYR A 92 0.97 14.70 15.00
N LEU A 93 1.08 14.79 16.33
CA LEU A 93 1.52 16.01 17.01
C LEU A 93 2.95 16.38 16.65
N VAL A 94 3.85 15.40 16.59
CA VAL A 94 5.27 15.59 16.20
C VAL A 94 5.38 16.15 14.80
N VAL A 95 4.62 15.63 13.84
CA VAL A 95 4.67 16.14 12.45
C VAL A 95 4.23 17.60 12.42
N ASP A 96 3.16 17.97 13.13
CA ASP A 96 2.69 19.35 13.20
C ASP A 96 3.73 20.29 13.85
N GLU A 97 4.43 19.85 14.90
CA GLU A 97 5.49 20.62 15.54
C GLU A 97 6.73 20.77 14.65
N GLN A 98 7.14 19.69 13.98
CA GLN A 98 8.31 19.72 13.12
C GLN A 98 8.08 20.59 11.87
N LEU A 99 6.87 20.58 11.29
CA LEU A 99 6.53 21.50 10.20
C LEU A 99 6.72 22.97 10.61
N LYS A 100 6.31 23.35 11.82
CA LYS A 100 6.53 24.69 12.35
C LYS A 100 8.01 24.97 12.56
N LYS A 101 8.74 24.04 13.18
CA LYS A 101 10.16 24.17 13.48
C LYS A 101 11.02 24.30 12.22
N GLU A 102 10.74 23.51 11.20
CA GLU A 102 11.43 23.52 9.91
C GLU A 102 10.89 24.64 8.97
N ASN A 103 9.93 25.47 9.44
CA ASN A 103 9.28 26.53 8.67
C ASN A 103 8.67 26.02 7.35
N VAL A 104 8.14 24.82 7.34
CA VAL A 104 7.52 24.22 6.15
C VAL A 104 6.16 24.85 5.91
N ASN A 105 6.01 25.50 4.76
CA ASN A 105 4.74 26.07 4.33
C ASN A 105 4.08 25.15 3.30
N ILE A 106 2.97 24.54 3.68
CA ILE A 106 2.13 23.77 2.76
C ILE A 106 1.10 24.73 2.17
N GLY A 107 1.09 24.90 0.86
CA GLY A 107 0.15 25.80 0.19
C GLY A 107 -1.30 25.42 0.50
N GLN A 108 -2.16 26.43 0.70
CA GLN A 108 -3.58 26.21 1.06
C GLN A 108 -4.31 25.31 0.05
N ALA A 109 -4.07 25.47 -1.25
CA ALA A 109 -4.65 24.63 -2.28
C ALA A 109 -4.34 23.12 -2.12
N THR A 110 -3.14 22.80 -1.60
CA THR A 110 -2.74 21.42 -1.30
C THR A 110 -3.51 20.87 -0.11
N LEU A 111 -3.68 21.67 0.94
CA LEU A 111 -4.49 21.29 2.11
C LEU A 111 -5.96 21.14 1.75
N ASP A 112 -6.52 22.05 0.93
CA ASP A 112 -7.90 21.98 0.45
C ASP A 112 -8.11 20.71 -0.41
N SER A 113 -7.15 20.36 -1.25
CA SER A 113 -7.19 19.12 -2.04
C SER A 113 -7.19 17.87 -1.15
N ALA A 114 -6.34 17.84 -0.12
CA ALA A 114 -6.31 16.74 0.85
C ALA A 114 -7.64 16.63 1.63
N THR A 115 -8.24 17.75 2.01
CA THR A 115 -9.54 17.79 2.67
C THR A 115 -10.64 17.26 1.74
N SER A 116 -10.70 17.72 0.50
CA SER A 116 -11.67 17.25 -0.51
C SER A 116 -11.52 15.76 -0.80
N GLN A 117 -10.30 15.24 -0.79
CA GLN A 117 -10.05 13.81 -0.91
C GLN A 117 -10.60 13.03 0.30
N ALA A 118 -10.39 13.55 1.52
CA ALA A 118 -10.96 12.95 2.72
C ALA A 118 -12.49 12.93 2.67
N GLU A 119 -13.12 14.03 2.24
CA GLU A 119 -14.57 14.11 2.04
C GLU A 119 -15.08 13.06 1.05
N THR A 120 -14.34 12.84 -0.05
CA THR A 120 -14.64 11.79 -1.02
C THR A 120 -14.57 10.41 -0.39
N TYR A 121 -13.50 10.11 0.34
CA TYR A 121 -13.35 8.82 1.04
C TYR A 121 -14.43 8.62 2.09
N TRP A 122 -14.77 9.68 2.82
CA TRP A 122 -15.79 9.64 3.85
C TRP A 122 -17.19 9.35 3.30
N ASN A 123 -17.59 10.03 2.22
CA ASN A 123 -18.94 9.97 1.67
C ASN A 123 -19.14 8.90 0.60
N VAL A 124 -18.09 8.54 -0.16
CA VAL A 124 -18.18 7.62 -1.30
C VAL A 124 -17.27 6.41 -1.08
N GLY A 125 -16.04 6.62 -0.60
CA GLY A 125 -15.06 5.58 -0.37
C GLY A 125 -13.79 5.73 -1.20
N PRO A 126 -12.70 5.03 -0.83
CA PRO A 126 -11.40 5.15 -1.49
C PRO A 126 -11.37 4.57 -2.92
N TYR A 127 -12.33 3.73 -3.28
CA TYR A 127 -12.42 3.07 -4.60
C TYR A 127 -13.46 3.71 -5.53
N ALA A 128 -13.87 4.96 -5.25
CA ALA A 128 -14.88 5.68 -6.03
C ALA A 128 -14.50 5.78 -7.52
N SER A 129 -13.23 6.02 -7.83
CA SER A 129 -12.72 6.08 -9.21
C SER A 129 -12.83 4.75 -9.98
N GLN A 130 -12.97 3.64 -9.27
CA GLN A 130 -13.16 2.30 -9.80
C GLN A 130 -14.64 1.87 -9.85
N GLY A 131 -15.55 2.79 -9.48
CA GLY A 131 -16.99 2.53 -9.47
C GLY A 131 -17.52 1.85 -8.21
N TYR A 132 -16.69 1.65 -7.18
CA TYR A 132 -17.12 1.04 -5.91
C TYR A 132 -17.51 2.12 -4.89
N VAL A 133 -18.72 1.99 -4.32
CA VAL A 133 -19.22 2.90 -3.28
C VAL A 133 -19.14 2.24 -1.91
N MET A 134 -18.12 2.59 -1.14
CA MET A 134 -17.83 2.06 0.20
C MET A 134 -17.51 3.21 1.16
N PRO A 135 -18.53 4.00 1.61
CA PRO A 135 -18.32 5.18 2.45
C PRO A 135 -17.64 4.82 3.77
N MET A 136 -16.51 5.47 4.09
CA MET A 136 -15.79 5.30 5.35
C MET A 136 -16.61 5.81 6.54
N LYS A 137 -17.51 6.77 6.31
CA LYS A 137 -18.47 7.27 7.31
C LYS A 137 -19.22 6.16 8.03
N LYS A 138 -19.70 5.14 7.31
CA LYS A 138 -20.43 4.01 7.90
C LYS A 138 -19.58 3.20 8.89
N GLN A 139 -18.28 3.18 8.67
CA GLN A 139 -17.35 2.44 9.51
C GLN A 139 -16.99 3.21 10.78
N TYR A 140 -16.78 4.53 10.68
CA TYR A 140 -16.13 5.32 11.73
C TYR A 140 -17.09 6.20 12.55
N GLU A 141 -18.15 6.77 11.94
CA GLU A 141 -19.05 7.71 12.62
C GLU A 141 -19.75 7.09 13.84
N LYS A 142 -20.10 5.80 13.75
CA LYS A 142 -20.72 5.04 14.86
C LYS A 142 -19.86 4.96 16.12
N TYR A 143 -18.55 5.14 15.99
CA TYR A 143 -17.59 5.15 17.09
C TYR A 143 -17.28 6.56 17.60
N GLY A 144 -17.79 7.59 16.95
CA GLY A 144 -17.56 8.98 17.33
C GLY A 144 -16.43 9.67 16.58
N VAL A 145 -15.92 9.08 15.49
CA VAL A 145 -14.96 9.75 14.59
C VAL A 145 -15.72 10.70 13.69
N SER A 146 -15.33 11.98 13.67
CA SER A 146 -15.86 12.99 12.74
C SER A 146 -15.09 12.97 11.40
N LEU A 147 -15.66 13.60 10.37
CA LEU A 147 -14.96 13.84 9.10
C LEU A 147 -13.63 14.58 9.34
N ASP A 148 -13.63 15.60 10.20
CA ASP A 148 -12.40 16.37 10.48
C ASP A 148 -11.31 15.50 11.11
N SER A 149 -11.67 14.67 12.10
CA SER A 149 -10.72 13.71 12.70
C SER A 149 -10.23 12.68 11.68
N PHE A 150 -11.12 12.19 10.83
CA PHE A 150 -10.75 11.27 9.75
C PHE A 150 -9.80 11.93 8.75
N ALA A 151 -10.11 13.14 8.28
CA ALA A 151 -9.26 13.89 7.36
C ALA A 151 -7.87 14.16 7.98
N TYR A 152 -7.86 14.58 9.26
CA TYR A 152 -6.63 14.85 10.00
C TYR A 152 -5.72 13.62 10.09
N CYS A 153 -6.28 12.46 10.42
CA CYS A 153 -5.52 11.21 10.59
C CYS A 153 -5.13 10.53 9.26
N THR A 154 -5.70 10.95 8.14
CA THR A 154 -5.50 10.32 6.84
C THR A 154 -4.84 11.27 5.85
N THR A 155 -5.61 11.88 4.98
CA THR A 155 -5.10 12.66 3.84
C THR A 155 -4.29 13.89 4.27
N LEU A 156 -4.74 14.60 5.31
CA LEU A 156 -4.00 15.75 5.83
C LEU A 156 -2.69 15.34 6.51
N TYR A 157 -2.70 14.27 7.31
CA TYR A 157 -1.47 13.75 7.92
C TYR A 157 -0.48 13.32 6.84
N ASN A 158 -0.92 12.53 5.85
CA ASN A 158 -0.05 12.09 4.77
C ASN A 158 0.56 13.27 4.02
N THR A 159 -0.24 14.28 3.69
CA THR A 159 0.23 15.51 3.03
C THR A 159 1.29 16.25 3.87
N LYS A 160 1.06 16.36 5.17
CA LYS A 160 1.99 16.99 6.12
C LYS A 160 3.27 16.17 6.28
N TYR A 161 3.15 14.86 6.41
CA TYR A 161 4.27 13.93 6.55
C TYR A 161 5.18 13.97 5.31
N GLU A 162 4.60 13.94 4.11
CA GLU A 162 5.33 14.06 2.85
C GLU A 162 6.03 15.42 2.71
N ALA A 163 5.35 16.51 3.09
CA ALA A 163 5.95 17.84 3.06
C ALA A 163 7.14 17.94 4.02
N LEU A 164 7.02 17.38 5.22
CA LEU A 164 8.10 17.33 6.19
C LEU A 164 9.25 16.44 5.70
N PHE A 165 8.96 15.26 5.16
CA PHE A 165 9.96 14.38 4.54
C PHE A 165 10.76 15.11 3.46
N LYS A 166 10.07 15.83 2.58
CA LYS A 166 10.70 16.63 1.51
C LYS A 166 11.53 17.77 2.07
N ALA A 167 11.09 18.43 3.14
CA ALA A 167 11.84 19.49 3.80
C ALA A 167 13.10 18.98 4.51
N VAL A 168 13.10 17.73 4.96
CA VAL A 168 14.28 17.13 5.61
C VAL A 168 15.28 16.59 4.59
N TYR A 169 14.83 15.76 3.63
CA TYR A 169 15.73 15.02 2.72
C TYR A 169 15.73 15.53 1.28
N GLY A 170 14.77 16.38 0.92
CA GLY A 170 14.68 16.94 -0.42
C GLY A 170 15.75 18.00 -0.68
N LYS A 171 15.76 18.53 -1.89
CA LYS A 171 16.70 19.57 -2.31
C LYS A 171 16.56 20.84 -1.45
N GLY A 172 17.65 21.30 -0.86
CA GLY A 172 17.66 22.39 0.11
C GLY A 172 17.24 22.02 1.52
N GLY A 173 16.97 20.74 1.79
CA GLY A 173 16.54 20.24 3.10
C GLY A 173 17.67 20.15 4.12
N SER A 174 17.28 20.04 5.41
CA SER A 174 18.23 20.00 6.54
C SER A 174 19.16 18.78 6.54
N LYS A 175 18.75 17.70 5.85
CA LYS A 175 19.52 16.47 5.60
C LYS A 175 19.45 16.09 4.13
N GLU A 176 19.63 17.07 3.24
CA GLU A 176 19.52 16.86 1.79
C GLU A 176 20.29 15.63 1.32
N VAL A 177 19.63 14.78 0.54
CA VAL A 177 20.26 13.68 -0.17
C VAL A 177 20.72 14.19 -1.55
N SER A 178 22.01 14.07 -1.82
CA SER A 178 22.61 14.52 -3.08
C SER A 178 22.12 13.69 -4.28
N ASP A 179 22.12 14.28 -5.48
CA ASP A 179 21.81 13.55 -6.70
C ASP A 179 22.81 12.42 -6.97
N ALA A 180 24.05 12.55 -6.51
CA ALA A 180 25.07 11.49 -6.59
C ALA A 180 24.71 10.29 -5.71
N ASP A 181 24.24 10.54 -4.47
CA ASP A 181 23.80 9.47 -3.56
C ASP A 181 22.53 8.78 -4.06
N LEU A 182 21.58 9.55 -4.59
CA LEU A 182 20.37 8.98 -5.21
C LEU A 182 20.72 8.13 -6.43
N THR A 183 21.61 8.61 -7.29
CA THR A 183 22.10 7.86 -8.45
C THR A 183 22.76 6.56 -8.04
N LYS A 184 23.60 6.61 -7.01
CA LYS A 184 24.27 5.42 -6.47
C LYS A 184 23.24 4.43 -5.93
N TYR A 185 22.32 4.89 -5.06
CA TYR A 185 21.27 4.05 -4.48
C TYR A 185 20.39 3.42 -5.56
N PHE A 186 19.99 4.20 -6.58
CA PHE A 186 19.20 3.72 -7.70
C PHE A 186 19.91 2.58 -8.45
N LYS A 187 21.19 2.76 -8.81
CA LYS A 187 21.96 1.73 -9.52
C LYS A 187 22.17 0.45 -8.72
N GLU A 188 22.27 0.57 -7.40
CA GLU A 188 22.53 -0.57 -6.50
C GLU A 188 21.26 -1.35 -6.13
N ASN A 189 20.09 -0.69 -6.10
CA ASN A 189 18.88 -1.26 -5.53
C ASN A 189 17.74 -1.47 -6.53
N TYR A 190 17.72 -0.73 -7.63
CA TYR A 190 16.66 -0.83 -8.63
C TYR A 190 17.02 -1.82 -9.74
N THR A 191 16.01 -2.40 -10.33
CA THR A 191 16.13 -3.25 -11.52
C THR A 191 15.20 -2.72 -12.60
N ASP A 192 15.77 -2.49 -13.80
CA ASP A 192 15.00 -2.19 -15.01
C ASP A 192 14.77 -3.49 -15.77
N TYR A 193 13.52 -3.85 -15.98
CA TYR A 193 13.15 -5.08 -16.65
C TYR A 193 11.87 -4.94 -17.44
N SER A 194 11.73 -5.85 -18.40
CA SER A 194 10.50 -6.02 -19.15
C SER A 194 10.15 -7.49 -19.24
N TYR A 195 8.87 -7.80 -19.36
CA TYR A 195 8.41 -9.15 -19.67
C TYR A 195 7.18 -9.16 -20.55
N LEU A 196 7.04 -10.24 -21.33
CA LEU A 196 5.88 -10.55 -22.15
C LEU A 196 5.25 -11.84 -21.61
N PRO A 197 4.05 -11.77 -20.99
CA PRO A 197 3.29 -12.97 -20.61
C PRO A 197 2.50 -13.50 -21.79
N VAL A 198 2.55 -14.79 -22.03
CA VAL A 198 1.73 -15.49 -23.01
C VAL A 198 0.99 -16.64 -22.34
N ASN A 199 -0.33 -16.55 -22.28
CA ASN A 199 -1.16 -17.60 -21.70
C ASN A 199 -1.03 -18.87 -22.54
N LEU A 200 -0.86 -20.02 -21.89
CA LEU A 200 -0.89 -21.35 -22.50
C LEU A 200 -2.27 -22.00 -22.42
N TYR A 201 -3.29 -21.17 -22.37
CA TYR A 201 -4.69 -21.55 -22.35
C TYR A 201 -5.54 -20.56 -23.16
N THR A 202 -6.71 -20.98 -23.55
CA THR A 202 -7.74 -20.12 -24.14
C THR A 202 -8.92 -20.00 -23.19
N SER A 203 -9.52 -18.82 -23.09
CA SER A 203 -10.74 -18.62 -22.30
C SER A 203 -11.95 -18.86 -23.19
N THR A 204 -12.80 -19.77 -22.78
CA THR A 204 -14.08 -20.08 -23.42
C THR A 204 -15.24 -19.80 -22.43
N LYS A 205 -16.46 -19.76 -22.91
CA LYS A 205 -17.64 -19.72 -22.03
C LYS A 205 -18.19 -21.14 -21.89
N ASP A 206 -18.54 -21.52 -20.66
CA ASP A 206 -19.30 -22.76 -20.39
C ASP A 206 -20.77 -22.60 -20.78
N GLU A 207 -21.55 -23.68 -20.62
CA GLU A 207 -23.00 -23.70 -20.95
C GLU A 207 -23.81 -22.71 -20.09
N ALA A 208 -23.31 -22.32 -18.92
CA ALA A 208 -23.92 -21.35 -18.01
C ALA A 208 -23.45 -19.90 -18.31
N GLY A 209 -22.57 -19.69 -19.32
CA GLY A 209 -22.02 -18.40 -19.70
C GLY A 209 -20.85 -17.92 -18.85
N SER A 210 -20.37 -18.74 -17.91
CA SER A 210 -19.20 -18.44 -17.08
C SER A 210 -17.90 -18.66 -17.86
N SER A 211 -16.89 -17.84 -17.62
CA SER A 211 -15.58 -17.99 -18.27
C SER A 211 -14.86 -19.24 -17.72
N LYS A 212 -14.41 -20.10 -18.62
CA LYS A 212 -13.61 -21.27 -18.33
C LYS A 212 -12.34 -21.27 -19.16
N ASN A 213 -11.20 -21.50 -18.51
CA ASN A 213 -9.93 -21.69 -19.21
C ASN A 213 -9.77 -23.14 -19.67
N VAL A 214 -9.23 -23.31 -20.88
CA VAL A 214 -8.92 -24.61 -21.46
C VAL A 214 -7.44 -24.58 -21.88
N ALA A 215 -6.65 -25.51 -21.36
CA ALA A 215 -5.24 -25.60 -21.70
C ALA A 215 -5.05 -25.81 -23.23
N MET A 216 -4.03 -25.18 -23.77
CA MET A 216 -3.59 -25.40 -25.17
C MET A 216 -3.08 -26.84 -25.33
N SER A 217 -3.15 -27.36 -26.55
CA SER A 217 -2.53 -28.64 -26.91
C SER A 217 -0.99 -28.52 -26.87
N ASP A 218 -0.30 -29.64 -26.68
CA ASP A 218 1.18 -29.68 -26.67
C ASP A 218 1.79 -29.05 -27.95
N LYS A 219 1.14 -29.22 -29.10
CA LYS A 219 1.57 -28.62 -30.36
C LYS A 219 1.50 -27.08 -30.35
N GLU A 220 0.43 -26.53 -29.76
CA GLU A 220 0.25 -25.07 -29.61
C GLU A 220 1.24 -24.51 -28.59
N ILE A 221 1.39 -25.19 -27.45
CA ILE A 221 2.38 -24.83 -26.42
C ILE A 221 3.77 -24.76 -27.03
N LYS A 222 4.18 -25.82 -27.76
CA LYS A 222 5.48 -25.86 -28.42
C LYS A 222 5.68 -24.69 -29.39
N LYS A 223 4.66 -24.30 -30.12
CA LYS A 223 4.72 -23.15 -31.04
C LYS A 223 4.99 -21.83 -30.28
N VAL A 224 4.33 -21.63 -29.12
CA VAL A 224 4.58 -20.48 -28.27
C VAL A 224 6.00 -20.50 -27.70
N GLU A 225 6.45 -21.65 -27.21
CA GLU A 225 7.79 -21.83 -26.68
C GLU A 225 8.88 -21.56 -27.73
N ASP A 226 8.74 -22.10 -28.92
CA ASP A 226 9.69 -21.91 -30.04
C ASP A 226 9.73 -20.43 -30.44
N GLN A 227 8.58 -19.74 -30.49
CA GLN A 227 8.49 -18.32 -30.80
C GLN A 227 9.18 -17.45 -29.75
N LEU A 228 8.86 -17.63 -28.46
CA LEU A 228 9.47 -16.82 -27.40
C LEU A 228 10.96 -17.14 -27.21
N ASN A 229 11.40 -18.37 -27.45
CA ASN A 229 12.82 -18.73 -27.51
C ASN A 229 13.55 -18.06 -28.70
N GLY A 230 12.88 -17.86 -29.82
CA GLY A 230 13.37 -17.04 -30.92
C GLY A 230 13.64 -15.60 -30.47
N TYR A 231 12.65 -14.96 -29.87
CA TYR A 231 12.76 -13.60 -29.33
C TYR A 231 13.83 -13.47 -28.25
N LYS A 232 13.92 -14.46 -27.34
CA LYS A 232 15.01 -14.53 -26.36
C LYS A 232 16.38 -14.49 -27.03
N ASN A 233 16.57 -15.27 -28.09
CA ASN A 233 17.83 -15.32 -28.82
C ASN A 233 18.16 -13.97 -29.50
N ASP A 234 17.15 -13.28 -30.03
CA ASP A 234 17.32 -11.98 -30.65
C ASP A 234 17.70 -10.91 -29.61
N LEU A 235 17.03 -10.87 -28.45
CA LEU A 235 17.38 -10.01 -27.33
C LEU A 235 18.79 -10.27 -26.82
N ASN A 236 19.18 -11.55 -26.69
CA ASN A 236 20.50 -11.96 -26.22
C ASN A 236 21.65 -11.59 -27.20
N LYS A 237 21.32 -11.34 -28.46
CA LYS A 237 22.24 -10.80 -29.50
C LYS A 237 22.23 -9.27 -29.55
N GLY A 238 21.45 -8.58 -28.68
CA GLY A 238 21.38 -7.12 -28.63
C GLY A 238 20.18 -6.51 -29.37
N GLY A 239 19.16 -7.31 -29.70
CA GLY A 239 17.90 -6.82 -30.23
C GLY A 239 17.12 -5.96 -29.24
N SER A 240 16.15 -5.21 -29.74
CA SER A 240 15.26 -4.35 -28.94
C SER A 240 14.05 -5.12 -28.43
N PHE A 241 13.65 -4.89 -27.17
CA PHE A 241 12.43 -5.46 -26.62
C PHE A 241 11.18 -4.93 -27.35
N ASP A 242 11.20 -3.66 -27.77
CA ASP A 242 10.09 -3.04 -28.50
C ASP A 242 9.90 -3.69 -29.88
N ASP A 243 10.99 -4.05 -30.59
CA ASP A 243 10.93 -4.79 -31.86
C ASP A 243 10.37 -6.20 -31.66
N VAL A 244 10.69 -6.85 -30.53
CA VAL A 244 10.11 -8.13 -30.16
C VAL A 244 8.59 -7.99 -29.94
N ILE A 245 8.15 -6.97 -29.22
CA ILE A 245 6.72 -6.73 -28.99
C ILE A 245 5.98 -6.43 -30.30
N ALA A 246 6.57 -5.60 -31.19
CA ALA A 246 6.00 -5.33 -32.52
C ALA A 246 5.86 -6.63 -33.35
N SER A 247 6.87 -7.48 -33.31
CA SER A 247 6.87 -8.78 -34.01
C SER A 247 5.84 -9.74 -33.43
N TYR A 248 5.71 -9.78 -32.09
CA TYR A 248 4.72 -10.60 -31.40
C TYR A 248 3.30 -10.16 -31.76
N LYS A 249 2.99 -8.87 -31.70
CA LYS A 249 1.68 -8.32 -32.12
C LYS A 249 1.32 -8.73 -33.53
N LYS A 250 2.26 -8.58 -34.46
CA LYS A 250 2.05 -8.96 -35.86
C LYS A 250 1.77 -10.46 -36.03
N SER A 251 2.48 -11.31 -35.29
CA SER A 251 2.33 -12.77 -35.42
C SER A 251 1.12 -13.33 -34.70
N SER A 252 0.70 -12.71 -33.56
CA SER A 252 -0.48 -13.10 -32.79
C SER A 252 -1.78 -12.54 -33.35
N GLY A 253 -1.71 -11.55 -34.25
CA GLY A 253 -2.89 -10.81 -34.74
C GLY A 253 -3.55 -9.94 -33.68
N SER A 254 -2.87 -9.69 -32.54
CA SER A 254 -3.37 -8.88 -31.43
C SER A 254 -2.78 -7.48 -31.50
N GLU A 255 -3.64 -6.47 -31.55
CA GLU A 255 -3.19 -5.07 -31.43
C GLU A 255 -2.86 -4.70 -29.99
N LYS A 256 -3.38 -5.46 -29.01
CA LYS A 256 -3.19 -5.20 -27.58
C LYS A 256 -1.76 -5.54 -27.15
N ASP A 257 -1.11 -4.58 -26.50
CA ASP A 257 0.15 -4.80 -25.82
C ASP A 257 -0.11 -5.41 -24.44
N SER A 258 0.40 -6.61 -24.23
CA SER A 258 0.35 -7.29 -22.94
C SER A 258 1.71 -7.30 -22.23
N SER A 259 2.72 -6.66 -22.81
CA SER A 259 4.03 -6.54 -22.16
C SER A 259 3.99 -5.59 -20.96
N VAL A 260 4.89 -5.80 -20.03
CA VAL A 260 5.08 -4.97 -18.86
C VAL A 260 6.54 -4.55 -18.80
N SER A 261 6.76 -3.26 -18.48
CA SER A 261 8.10 -2.71 -18.23
C SER A 261 8.09 -1.94 -16.92
N ASN A 262 9.00 -2.27 -16.02
CA ASN A 262 9.11 -1.64 -14.71
C ASN A 262 10.57 -1.30 -14.36
N VAL A 263 10.71 -0.23 -13.57
CA VAL A 263 11.95 0.17 -12.92
C VAL A 263 11.66 0.29 -11.43
N GLU A 264 12.04 -0.70 -10.65
CA GLU A 264 11.68 -0.78 -9.22
C GLU A 264 12.69 -1.58 -8.40
N VAL A 265 12.55 -1.54 -7.08
CA VAL A 265 13.27 -2.43 -6.16
C VAL A 265 12.64 -3.81 -6.26
N LEU A 266 13.34 -4.75 -6.90
CA LEU A 266 12.79 -6.06 -7.28
C LEU A 266 12.24 -6.85 -6.09
N ASP A 267 12.87 -6.79 -4.93
CA ASP A 267 12.41 -7.49 -3.72
C ASP A 267 11.07 -6.96 -3.19
N LYS A 268 10.78 -5.67 -3.45
CA LYS A 268 9.51 -5.02 -3.07
C LYS A 268 8.43 -5.13 -4.14
N SER A 269 8.75 -5.71 -5.30
CA SER A 269 7.81 -5.88 -6.40
C SER A 269 6.66 -6.83 -6.03
N SER A 270 5.47 -6.57 -6.57
CA SER A 270 4.29 -7.43 -6.43
C SER A 270 4.22 -8.57 -7.46
N ILE A 271 5.20 -8.67 -8.38
CA ILE A 271 5.23 -9.76 -9.37
C ILE A 271 5.41 -11.13 -8.69
N GLY A 272 4.94 -12.19 -9.36
CA GLY A 272 5.03 -13.57 -8.85
C GLY A 272 6.47 -13.96 -8.49
N LYS A 273 6.61 -14.82 -7.48
CA LYS A 273 7.90 -15.24 -6.94
C LYS A 273 8.85 -15.80 -7.99
N GLU A 274 8.36 -16.70 -8.85
CA GLU A 274 9.16 -17.35 -9.90
C GLU A 274 9.69 -16.33 -10.92
N LEU A 275 8.86 -15.33 -11.28
CA LEU A 275 9.26 -14.27 -12.19
C LEU A 275 10.31 -13.36 -11.55
N LYS A 276 10.12 -13.00 -10.27
CA LYS A 276 11.08 -12.23 -9.48
C LYS A 276 12.44 -12.92 -9.41
N GLU A 277 12.46 -14.20 -9.10
CA GLU A 277 13.70 -14.98 -9.04
C GLU A 277 14.40 -15.11 -10.41
N ALA A 278 13.61 -15.27 -11.49
CA ALA A 278 14.17 -15.32 -12.84
C ALA A 278 14.85 -14.01 -13.23
N ILE A 279 14.17 -12.87 -13.01
CA ILE A 279 14.72 -11.53 -13.29
C ILE A 279 15.96 -11.26 -12.42
N GLY A 280 15.93 -11.64 -11.14
CA GLY A 280 17.05 -11.46 -10.22
C GLY A 280 18.33 -12.18 -10.68
N LYS A 281 18.20 -13.38 -11.24
CA LYS A 281 19.32 -14.20 -11.75
C LYS A 281 19.86 -13.74 -13.11
N LEU A 282 19.08 -12.96 -13.86
CA LEU A 282 19.51 -12.48 -15.17
C LEU A 282 20.67 -11.49 -15.07
N LYS A 283 21.64 -11.64 -15.98
CA LYS A 283 22.63 -10.60 -16.24
C LYS A 283 21.99 -9.46 -17.03
N THR A 284 22.48 -8.26 -16.80
CA THR A 284 22.09 -7.07 -17.56
C THR A 284 22.20 -7.30 -19.07
N GLY A 285 21.21 -6.87 -19.84
CA GLY A 285 21.13 -7.04 -21.28
C GLY A 285 20.84 -8.47 -21.73
N LYS A 286 20.33 -9.33 -20.84
CA LYS A 286 19.97 -10.71 -21.16
C LYS A 286 18.50 -10.99 -20.96
N ALA A 287 18.00 -11.93 -21.74
CA ALA A 287 16.65 -12.44 -21.70
C ALA A 287 16.62 -13.93 -21.37
N GLU A 288 15.54 -14.38 -20.76
CA GLU A 288 15.25 -15.79 -20.51
C GLU A 288 13.73 -16.03 -20.69
N THR A 289 13.38 -17.30 -20.87
CA THR A 289 11.98 -17.72 -20.89
C THR A 289 11.70 -18.64 -19.72
N LEU A 290 10.53 -18.52 -19.12
CA LEU A 290 10.09 -19.42 -18.06
C LEU A 290 8.61 -19.72 -18.16
N LYS A 291 8.23 -20.94 -17.74
CA LYS A 291 6.84 -21.37 -17.61
C LYS A 291 6.45 -21.31 -16.13
N VAL A 292 5.33 -20.67 -15.85
CA VAL A 292 4.75 -20.57 -14.50
C VAL A 292 3.37 -21.19 -14.53
N GLY A 293 3.05 -22.01 -13.52
CA GLY A 293 1.78 -22.74 -13.47
C GLY A 293 1.71 -23.96 -14.39
N SER A 294 0.56 -24.60 -14.44
CA SER A 294 0.31 -25.79 -15.24
C SER A 294 -1.15 -25.84 -15.73
N GLY A 295 -1.40 -26.65 -16.78
CA GLY A 295 -2.74 -26.85 -17.32
C GLY A 295 -3.38 -25.55 -17.81
N ASP A 296 -4.60 -25.30 -17.36
CA ASP A 296 -5.47 -24.18 -17.72
C ASP A 296 -5.13 -22.83 -17.02
N SER A 297 -4.06 -22.80 -16.25
CA SER A 297 -3.51 -21.60 -15.61
C SER A 297 -2.05 -21.31 -16.01
N ALA A 298 -1.47 -22.09 -16.91
CA ALA A 298 -0.07 -21.95 -17.29
C ALA A 298 0.18 -20.70 -18.12
N ILE A 299 1.25 -19.97 -17.79
CA ILE A 299 1.73 -18.78 -18.53
C ILE A 299 3.19 -19.00 -18.88
N TYR A 300 3.55 -18.69 -20.13
CA TYR A 300 4.94 -18.69 -20.58
C TYR A 300 5.41 -17.24 -20.70
N TYR A 301 6.50 -16.91 -20.01
CA TYR A 301 7.05 -15.58 -19.94
C TYR A 301 8.34 -15.49 -20.77
N LEU A 302 8.49 -14.39 -21.51
CA LEU A 302 9.77 -13.90 -21.97
C LEU A 302 10.17 -12.74 -21.06
N VAL A 303 11.25 -12.84 -20.35
CA VAL A 303 11.78 -11.80 -19.44
C VAL A 303 13.08 -11.23 -19.98
N TYR A 304 13.27 -9.91 -19.79
CA TYR A 304 14.47 -9.20 -20.24
C TYR A 304 14.91 -8.21 -19.17
N LYS A 305 16.16 -8.32 -18.74
CA LYS A 305 16.75 -7.37 -17.79
C LYS A 305 17.52 -6.31 -18.56
N LYS A 306 17.03 -5.08 -18.50
CA LYS A 306 17.64 -3.93 -19.18
C LYS A 306 18.86 -3.41 -18.40
N ASP A 307 19.62 -2.51 -19.02
CA ASP A 307 20.75 -1.86 -18.38
C ASP A 307 20.29 -0.61 -17.65
N ILE A 308 20.14 -0.70 -16.33
CA ILE A 308 19.75 0.39 -15.44
C ILE A 308 20.65 1.63 -15.56
N ASN A 309 21.87 1.49 -16.08
CA ASN A 309 22.81 2.62 -16.21
C ASN A 309 22.53 3.50 -17.42
N LYS A 310 21.79 3.02 -18.41
CA LYS A 310 21.59 3.75 -19.69
C LYS A 310 20.78 5.02 -19.51
N ASP A 311 19.74 4.97 -18.68
CA ASP A 311 18.75 6.04 -18.57
C ASP A 311 18.71 6.67 -17.16
N VAL A 312 19.74 6.44 -16.33
CA VAL A 312 19.77 6.87 -14.95
C VAL A 312 19.64 8.39 -14.79
N ASP A 313 20.34 9.16 -15.60
CA ASP A 313 20.31 10.63 -15.50
C ASP A 313 18.94 11.19 -15.89
N SER A 314 18.32 10.62 -16.92
CA SER A 314 16.96 10.93 -17.33
C SER A 314 15.93 10.49 -16.26
N TYR A 315 16.13 9.33 -15.64
CA TYR A 315 15.24 8.81 -14.61
C TYR A 315 15.28 9.68 -13.34
N ILE A 316 16.46 9.96 -12.83
CA ILE A 316 16.66 10.80 -11.63
C ILE A 316 16.35 12.29 -11.92
N GLY A 317 16.53 12.75 -13.15
CA GLY A 317 16.15 14.07 -13.61
C GLY A 317 14.65 14.35 -13.60
N ASN A 318 13.83 13.31 -13.65
CA ASN A 318 12.37 13.42 -13.49
C ASN A 318 12.02 13.60 -12.01
N GLU A 319 11.29 14.67 -11.66
CA GLU A 319 10.99 15.01 -10.26
C GLU A 319 10.20 13.91 -9.53
N SER A 320 9.24 13.29 -10.19
CA SER A 320 8.43 12.20 -9.61
C SER A 320 9.26 10.95 -9.34
N ASN A 321 10.09 10.54 -10.31
CA ASN A 321 10.97 9.39 -10.16
C ASN A 321 12.01 9.63 -9.06
N ARG A 322 12.60 10.84 -9.05
CA ARG A 322 13.54 11.26 -8.01
C ARG A 322 12.93 11.18 -6.62
N ALA A 323 11.70 11.67 -6.47
CA ALA A 323 10.96 11.59 -5.20
C ALA A 323 10.71 10.12 -4.78
N GLY A 324 10.36 9.25 -5.73
CA GLY A 324 10.19 7.82 -5.49
C GLY A 324 11.47 7.13 -5.03
N VAL A 325 12.61 7.44 -5.66
CA VAL A 325 13.92 6.90 -5.26
C VAL A 325 14.32 7.41 -3.87
N LEU A 326 14.10 8.70 -3.60
CA LEU A 326 14.35 9.30 -2.30
C LEU A 326 13.51 8.66 -1.19
N ALA A 327 12.22 8.46 -1.45
CA ALA A 327 11.33 7.78 -0.54
C ALA A 327 11.78 6.34 -0.28
N SER A 328 12.11 5.59 -1.33
CA SER A 328 12.63 4.23 -1.20
C SER A 328 13.92 4.14 -0.36
N MET A 329 14.77 5.16 -0.46
CA MET A 329 16.05 5.24 0.26
C MET A 329 15.87 5.66 1.73
N LYS A 330 14.90 6.54 2.04
CA LYS A 330 14.86 7.27 3.32
C LYS A 330 13.61 7.08 4.16
N SER A 331 12.57 6.39 3.67
CA SER A 331 11.31 6.24 4.42
C SER A 331 11.49 5.60 5.79
N ASP A 332 12.29 4.53 5.88
CA ASP A 332 12.53 3.81 7.15
C ASP A 332 13.31 4.69 8.15
N GLU A 333 14.31 5.45 7.65
CA GLU A 333 15.06 6.40 8.48
C GLU A 333 14.16 7.53 8.98
N PHE A 334 13.26 8.02 8.12
CA PHE A 334 12.34 9.07 8.48
C PHE A 334 11.28 8.61 9.48
N SER A 335 10.72 7.42 9.30
CA SER A 335 9.81 6.83 10.28
C SER A 335 10.45 6.74 11.67
N LYS A 336 11.66 6.20 11.74
CA LYS A 336 12.43 6.13 13.00
C LYS A 336 12.75 7.52 13.58
N TYR A 337 12.98 8.51 12.72
CA TYR A 337 13.19 9.89 13.14
C TYR A 337 11.94 10.46 13.81
N ILE A 338 10.76 10.28 13.21
CA ILE A 338 9.48 10.72 13.78
C ILE A 338 9.20 9.97 15.10
N ASP A 339 9.39 8.65 15.13
CA ASP A 339 9.23 7.84 16.34
C ASP A 339 10.13 8.32 17.49
N GLY A 340 11.41 8.57 17.21
CA GLY A 340 12.34 9.07 18.23
C GLY A 340 12.05 10.50 18.70
N LEU A 341 11.32 11.29 17.92
CA LEU A 341 10.80 12.58 18.36
C LEU A 341 9.54 12.42 19.21
N ALA A 342 8.65 11.47 18.84
CA ALA A 342 7.44 11.17 19.59
C ALA A 342 7.76 10.69 21.01
N GLU A 343 8.80 9.88 21.18
CA GLU A 343 9.27 9.43 22.51
C GLU A 343 9.75 10.58 23.42
N LYS A 344 10.23 11.67 22.82
CA LYS A 344 10.75 12.85 23.53
C LYS A 344 9.75 13.98 23.66
N LEU A 345 8.59 13.82 23.02
CA LEU A 345 7.54 14.82 23.00
C LEU A 345 7.02 15.09 24.44
N LYS A 346 6.93 16.35 24.80
CA LYS A 346 6.24 16.75 26.04
C LYS A 346 4.77 16.97 25.73
N TYR A 347 3.92 16.17 26.34
CA TYR A 347 2.48 16.22 26.11
C TYR A 347 1.70 16.03 27.41
N GLU A 348 0.44 16.42 27.37
CA GLU A 348 -0.57 16.06 28.36
C GLU A 348 -1.52 15.02 27.75
N GLU A 349 -1.96 14.07 28.57
CA GLU A 349 -2.90 13.01 28.21
C GLU A 349 -4.22 13.20 28.96
N ASN A 350 -5.34 13.22 28.26
CA ASN A 350 -6.67 13.28 28.86
C ASN A 350 -7.18 11.86 29.17
N THR A 351 -6.61 11.24 30.19
CA THR A 351 -6.92 9.85 30.56
C THR A 351 -8.41 9.66 30.86
N SER A 352 -9.07 10.64 31.46
CA SER A 352 -10.51 10.58 31.76
C SER A 352 -11.41 10.44 30.51
N VAL A 353 -10.92 10.90 29.37
CA VAL A 353 -11.61 10.78 28.07
C VAL A 353 -11.16 9.54 27.34
N ILE A 354 -9.86 9.31 27.27
CA ILE A 354 -9.24 8.15 26.58
C ILE A 354 -9.76 6.83 27.13
N ASP A 355 -9.87 6.71 28.47
CA ASP A 355 -10.30 5.47 29.15
C ASP A 355 -11.76 5.06 28.85
N LYS A 356 -12.55 5.95 28.25
CA LYS A 356 -13.90 5.62 27.79
C LYS A 356 -13.89 4.74 26.53
N TYR A 357 -12.76 4.73 25.79
CA TYR A 357 -12.63 4.02 24.50
C TYR A 357 -11.65 2.86 24.66
N LYS A 358 -12.19 1.65 24.58
CA LYS A 358 -11.42 0.41 24.78
C LYS A 358 -11.40 -0.39 23.48
N PRO A 359 -10.42 -1.27 23.27
CA PRO A 359 -10.33 -2.12 22.07
C PRO A 359 -11.59 -2.93 21.78
N GLU A 360 -12.31 -3.39 22.79
CA GLU A 360 -13.56 -4.15 22.64
C GLU A 360 -14.66 -3.40 21.88
N LEU A 361 -14.56 -2.08 21.82
CA LEU A 361 -15.48 -1.25 21.04
C LEU A 361 -15.56 -1.67 19.57
N PHE A 362 -14.48 -2.24 19.03
CA PHE A 362 -14.37 -2.60 17.62
C PHE A 362 -14.64 -4.08 17.35
N PHE A 363 -14.79 -4.89 18.39
CA PHE A 363 -15.09 -6.30 18.22
C PHE A 363 -16.47 -6.49 17.60
N VAL A 364 -16.52 -7.29 16.54
CA VAL A 364 -17.77 -7.75 15.90
C VAL A 364 -17.62 -9.26 15.69
N ALA A 365 -18.42 -10.04 16.40
CA ALA A 365 -18.44 -11.50 16.22
C ALA A 365 -18.79 -11.83 14.76
N VAL A 366 -17.95 -12.64 14.12
CA VAL A 366 -18.20 -13.15 12.77
C VAL A 366 -18.69 -14.60 12.90
N GLU A 367 -19.99 -14.79 12.76
CA GLU A 367 -20.56 -16.14 12.72
C GLU A 367 -19.99 -16.90 11.54
N PRO A 368 -19.55 -18.16 11.74
CA PRO A 368 -19.10 -19.00 10.64
C PRO A 368 -20.22 -19.15 9.63
N THR A 369 -20.00 -18.73 8.40
CA THR A 369 -20.93 -18.98 7.29
C THR A 369 -21.06 -20.49 7.12
N THR A 370 -22.15 -21.06 7.60
CA THR A 370 -22.52 -22.43 7.27
C THR A 370 -22.72 -22.49 5.76
N ALA A 371 -21.77 -23.12 5.06
CA ALA A 371 -21.94 -23.43 3.65
C ALA A 371 -23.26 -24.23 3.55
N ALA A 372 -24.24 -23.64 2.87
CA ALA A 372 -25.52 -24.33 2.63
C ALA A 372 -25.20 -25.63 1.87
N SER A 373 -25.26 -26.76 2.58
CA SER A 373 -25.28 -28.08 1.98
C SER A 373 -26.52 -28.15 1.12
N THR A 374 -26.39 -27.94 -0.18
CA THR A 374 -27.40 -28.31 -1.16
C THR A 374 -27.47 -29.84 -1.19
N THR A 375 -28.23 -30.42 -0.26
CA THR A 375 -28.73 -31.78 -0.38
C THR A 375 -29.69 -31.80 -1.57
N THR A 376 -29.19 -32.24 -2.72
CA THR A 376 -30.03 -32.68 -3.83
C THR A 376 -30.87 -33.89 -3.34
N ALA A 377 -32.09 -33.59 -2.99
CA ALA A 377 -33.11 -34.63 -2.82
C ALA A 377 -33.33 -35.30 -4.19
N SER A 378 -32.80 -36.50 -4.34
CA SER A 378 -33.15 -37.38 -5.44
C SER A 378 -34.58 -37.88 -5.19
N ASP A 379 -35.52 -37.30 -5.90
CA ASP A 379 -36.90 -37.80 -5.93
C ASP A 379 -36.91 -39.03 -6.81
N LYS A 380 -36.99 -40.21 -6.14
CA LYS A 380 -37.40 -41.45 -6.77
C LYS A 380 -38.93 -41.50 -6.71
N SER A 381 -39.62 -41.23 -7.77
CA SER A 381 -40.96 -41.68 -7.99
C SER A 381 -41.02 -42.69 -9.10
N SER A 382 -41.16 -43.95 -8.71
CA SER A 382 -41.68 -45.04 -9.51
C SER A 382 -43.16 -44.83 -9.76
N LYS A 383 -43.61 -44.75 -11.00
CA LYS A 383 -44.66 -45.59 -11.59
C LYS A 383 -44.83 -45.20 -13.04
#